data_4b54647621b0b5684a7696094ae454cf
#
_entry.id   4b54647621b0b5684a7696094ae454cf
#
_cell.length_a   1.000
_cell.length_b   1.000
_cell.length_c   1.000
_cell.angle_alpha   90.00
_cell.angle_beta   90.00
_cell.angle_gamma   90.00
#
_symmetry.space_group_name_H-M   'P 1'
#
loop_
_entity.id
_entity.type
_entity.pdbx_description
1 polymer ?
#
loop_
_entity_poly.entity_id
_entity_poly.type
_entity_poly.pdbx_seq_one_letter_code
_entity_poly.pdbx_strand_id
1 'polypeptide(L)'
;MQVPERYIGISFVAFARDATIRLEQGWESLKPHRVAFINGWKMFEANASGARSVSKVDKPDQLFLMLDSGRVDLALYTRTDGVALARAMGLGAIAPIAPALKDVDMYLYLNRKHEALVPRLSQALREMKADGSYNRILAALKVE
;
A
#
# COMPACT_ATOMS: atom_id res chain seq x y z
N MET A 1 -9.64 -17.04 -13.81
CA MET A 1 -8.45 -17.92 -13.73
C MET A 1 -7.24 -17.11 -13.32
N GLN A 2 -6.57 -17.54 -12.29
CA GLN A 2 -5.36 -16.86 -11.78
C GLN A 2 -4.14 -17.28 -12.61
N VAL A 3 -3.34 -16.29 -13.03
CA VAL A 3 -2.00 -16.54 -13.55
C VAL A 3 -1.09 -16.86 -12.36
N PRO A 4 -0.43 -18.03 -12.30
CA PRO A 4 0.27 -18.47 -11.08
C PRO A 4 1.53 -17.67 -10.76
N GLU A 5 2.14 -16.99 -11.75
CA GLU A 5 3.29 -16.12 -11.48
C GLU A 5 2.85 -14.80 -10.88
N ARG A 6 3.49 -14.36 -9.79
CA ARG A 6 3.18 -13.08 -9.14
C ARG A 6 3.36 -11.90 -10.10
N TYR A 7 2.33 -11.07 -10.20
CA TYR A 7 2.38 -9.85 -11.02
C TYR A 7 3.12 -8.72 -10.31
N ILE A 8 2.68 -8.36 -9.09
CA ILE A 8 3.30 -7.29 -8.31
C ILE A 8 3.06 -7.52 -6.82
N GLY A 9 3.98 -7.05 -5.98
CA GLY A 9 3.77 -6.96 -4.54
C GLY A 9 3.28 -5.58 -4.14
N ILE A 10 2.37 -5.50 -3.18
CA ILE A 10 1.85 -4.26 -2.62
C ILE A 10 2.09 -4.27 -1.12
N SER A 11 2.71 -3.19 -0.61
CA SER A 11 2.88 -3.01 0.83
C SER A 11 1.85 -2.02 1.36
N PHE A 12 1.13 -2.45 2.39
CA PHE A 12 0.21 -1.61 3.15
C PHE A 12 0.96 -1.07 4.36
N VAL A 13 1.02 0.25 4.48
CA VAL A 13 1.88 0.92 5.47
C VAL A 13 1.11 2.03 6.19
N ALA A 14 1.68 2.49 7.29
CA ALA A 14 1.24 3.72 7.92
C ALA A 14 2.17 4.86 7.50
N PHE A 15 1.58 6.00 7.18
CA PHE A 15 2.31 7.26 6.96
C PHE A 15 2.20 8.11 8.21
N ALA A 16 3.26 8.79 8.55
CA ALA A 16 3.31 9.67 9.72
C ALA A 16 4.15 10.92 9.45
N ARG A 17 3.89 11.97 10.20
CA ARG A 17 4.77 13.14 10.30
C ARG A 17 5.85 12.90 11.35
N ASP A 18 5.53 12.14 12.39
CA ASP A 18 6.44 11.81 13.48
C ASP A 18 7.25 10.56 13.14
N ALA A 19 8.52 10.76 12.81
CA ALA A 19 9.44 9.69 12.43
C ALA A 19 9.82 8.77 13.61
N THR A 20 9.45 9.12 14.83
CA THR A 20 9.74 8.28 16.02
C THR A 20 8.74 7.16 16.23
N ILE A 21 7.58 7.21 15.57
CA ILE A 21 6.56 6.17 15.67
C ILE A 21 7.07 4.90 15.01
N ARG A 22 6.93 3.77 15.69
CA ARG A 22 7.31 2.44 15.21
C ARG A 22 6.13 1.48 15.29
N LEU A 23 6.02 0.60 14.31
CA LEU A 23 4.94 -0.40 14.25
C LEU A 23 5.48 -1.82 14.41
N GLU A 24 6.42 -2.03 15.32
CA GLU A 24 7.12 -3.30 15.50
C GLU A 24 6.20 -4.46 15.89
N GLN A 25 5.05 -4.16 16.49
CA GLN A 25 4.04 -5.14 16.86
C GLN A 25 2.88 -5.20 15.84
N GLY A 26 3.08 -4.68 14.63
CA GLY A 26 2.08 -4.70 13.56
C GLY A 26 0.83 -3.94 13.94
N TRP A 27 -0.34 -4.55 13.73
CA TRP A 27 -1.64 -3.91 14.00
C TRP A 27 -1.81 -3.50 15.46
N GLU A 28 -1.21 -4.21 16.41
CA GLU A 28 -1.24 -3.85 17.82
C GLU A 28 -0.56 -2.53 18.12
N SER A 29 0.41 -2.14 17.32
CA SER A 29 1.11 -0.87 17.45
C SER A 29 0.22 0.34 17.19
N LEU A 30 -0.96 0.16 16.60
CA LEU A 30 -1.91 1.24 16.32
C LEU A 30 -2.70 1.68 17.55
N LYS A 31 -2.73 0.88 18.63
CA LYS A 31 -3.56 1.15 19.81
C LYS A 31 -3.43 2.56 20.39
N PRO A 32 -2.23 3.14 20.56
CA PRO A 32 -2.10 4.47 21.14
C PRO A 32 -2.36 5.61 20.16
N HIS A 33 -2.61 5.30 18.88
CA HIS A 33 -2.65 6.29 17.81
C HIS A 33 -4.04 6.51 17.25
N ARG A 34 -4.26 7.76 16.80
CA ARG A 34 -5.42 8.12 15.98
C ARG A 34 -5.08 7.79 14.54
N VAL A 35 -5.88 6.94 13.90
CA VAL A 35 -5.62 6.50 12.52
C VAL A 35 -6.74 6.92 11.59
N ALA A 36 -6.42 7.09 10.31
CA ALA A 36 -7.38 7.31 9.26
C ALA A 36 -7.02 6.45 8.04
N PHE A 37 -8.03 6.07 7.27
CA PHE A 37 -7.87 5.35 6.01
C PHE A 37 -9.09 5.58 5.11
N ILE A 38 -8.98 5.10 3.87
CA ILE A 38 -10.05 5.24 2.88
C ILE A 38 -11.22 4.33 3.24
N ASN A 39 -12.43 4.88 3.21
CA ASN A 39 -13.67 4.14 3.43
C ASN A 39 -13.77 2.98 2.42
N GLY A 40 -14.15 1.80 2.90
CA GLY A 40 -14.30 0.61 2.06
C GLY A 40 -13.06 -0.28 1.93
N TRP A 41 -11.92 0.12 2.44
CA TRP A 41 -10.73 -0.74 2.50
C TRP A 41 -10.85 -1.73 3.65
N LYS A 42 -11.48 -2.85 3.34
CA LYS A 42 -11.90 -3.85 4.34
C LYS A 42 -10.76 -4.42 5.16
N MET A 43 -9.58 -4.53 4.60
CA MET A 43 -8.42 -5.02 5.35
C MET A 43 -8.09 -4.06 6.51
N PHE A 44 -8.11 -2.77 6.28
CA PHE A 44 -7.91 -1.80 7.36
C PHE A 44 -9.09 -1.77 8.33
N GLU A 45 -10.32 -1.86 7.82
CA GLU A 45 -11.51 -1.92 8.67
C GLU A 45 -11.44 -3.10 9.65
N ALA A 46 -10.98 -4.26 9.17
CA ALA A 46 -10.89 -5.46 10.00
C ALA A 46 -9.73 -5.42 11.01
N ASN A 47 -8.61 -4.79 10.67
CA ASN A 47 -7.38 -4.91 11.45
C ASN A 47 -7.02 -3.65 12.25
N ALA A 48 -7.51 -2.48 11.86
CA ALA A 48 -7.18 -1.21 12.51
C ALA A 48 -8.20 -0.78 13.57
N SER A 49 -9.24 -1.57 13.83
CA SER A 49 -10.32 -1.22 14.75
C SER A 49 -9.86 -1.05 16.20
N GLY A 50 -8.72 -1.62 16.58
CA GLY A 50 -8.13 -1.48 17.90
C GLY A 50 -7.38 -0.17 18.14
N ALA A 51 -7.26 0.70 17.14
CA ALA A 51 -6.60 1.98 17.29
C ALA A 51 -7.33 2.90 18.28
N ARG A 52 -6.64 3.90 18.81
CA ARG A 52 -7.22 4.87 19.75
C ARG A 52 -8.47 5.56 19.17
N SER A 53 -8.41 5.93 17.89
CA SER A 53 -9.56 6.37 17.12
C SER A 53 -9.38 6.00 15.66
N VAL A 54 -10.50 5.83 14.95
CA VAL A 54 -10.50 5.47 13.53
C VAL A 54 -11.36 6.49 12.80
N SER A 55 -10.79 7.13 11.79
CA SER A 55 -11.50 8.03 10.87
C SER A 55 -11.45 7.44 9.47
N LYS A 56 -12.56 7.52 8.76
CA LYS A 56 -12.67 7.04 7.37
C LYS A 56 -12.96 8.22 6.47
N VAL A 57 -12.24 8.32 5.36
CA VAL A 57 -12.41 9.38 4.37
C VAL A 57 -12.63 8.76 2.99
N ASP A 58 -13.14 9.55 2.06
CA ASP A 58 -13.50 9.03 0.75
C ASP A 58 -12.38 9.18 -0.30
N LYS A 59 -11.43 10.10 -0.07
CA LYS A 59 -10.40 10.42 -1.05
C LYS A 59 -9.00 10.41 -0.44
N PRO A 60 -7.98 9.94 -1.19
CA PRO A 60 -6.60 9.90 -0.70
C PRO A 60 -6.02 11.27 -0.33
N ASP A 61 -6.34 12.32 -1.07
CA ASP A 61 -5.88 13.67 -0.75
C ASP A 61 -6.42 14.16 0.59
N GLN A 62 -7.68 13.90 0.89
CA GLN A 62 -8.28 14.20 2.20
C GLN A 62 -7.56 13.46 3.32
N LEU A 63 -7.22 12.20 3.09
CA LEU A 63 -6.50 11.38 4.05
C LEU A 63 -5.15 12.02 4.44
N PHE A 64 -4.38 12.42 3.45
CA PHE A 64 -3.06 12.99 3.67
C PHE A 64 -3.12 14.41 4.23
N LEU A 65 -4.14 15.19 3.90
CA LEU A 65 -4.37 16.50 4.52
C LEU A 65 -4.72 16.37 6.00
N MET A 66 -5.49 15.37 6.40
CA MET A 66 -5.76 15.10 7.81
C MET A 66 -4.48 14.79 8.58
N LEU A 67 -3.62 13.98 7.99
CA LEU A 67 -2.33 13.67 8.59
C LEU A 67 -1.44 14.92 8.70
N ASP A 68 -1.33 15.68 7.62
CA ASP A 68 -0.50 16.88 7.59
C ASP A 68 -0.97 17.94 8.58
N SER A 69 -2.27 18.08 8.79
CA SER A 69 -2.85 19.04 9.75
C SER A 69 -2.82 18.55 11.20
N GLY A 70 -2.33 17.34 11.47
CA GLY A 70 -2.26 16.78 12.81
C GLY A 70 -3.58 16.27 13.38
N ARG A 71 -4.61 16.11 12.55
CA ARG A 71 -5.89 15.56 12.99
C ARG A 71 -5.82 14.07 13.30
N VAL A 72 -4.92 13.36 12.67
CA VAL A 72 -4.59 11.96 12.95
C VAL A 72 -3.09 11.81 13.08
N ASP A 73 -2.66 10.73 13.74
CA ASP A 73 -1.24 10.42 13.93
C ASP A 73 -0.70 9.57 12.78
N LEU A 74 -1.56 8.74 12.21
CA LEU A 74 -1.20 7.79 11.15
C LEU A 74 -2.28 7.79 10.05
N ALA A 75 -1.82 7.77 8.81
CA ALA A 75 -2.66 7.52 7.64
C ALA A 75 -2.27 6.17 7.04
N LEU A 76 -3.23 5.27 6.91
CA LEU A 76 -2.99 3.93 6.39
C LEU A 76 -3.28 3.91 4.90
N TYR A 77 -2.30 3.49 4.10
CA TYR A 77 -2.41 3.51 2.64
C TYR A 77 -1.38 2.56 2.02
N THR A 78 -1.35 2.45 0.70
CA THR A 78 -0.30 1.70 0.01
C THR A 78 0.97 2.54 -0.10
N ARG A 79 2.13 1.90 0.03
CA ARG A 79 3.41 2.60 0.10
C ARG A 79 3.73 3.38 -1.17
N THR A 80 3.72 2.72 -2.33
CA THR A 80 4.11 3.34 -3.59
C THR A 80 3.21 4.51 -3.96
N ASP A 81 1.90 4.28 -3.92
CA ASP A 81 0.91 5.32 -4.25
C ASP A 81 0.93 6.45 -3.23
N GLY A 82 1.12 6.13 -1.96
CA GLY A 82 1.17 7.13 -0.90
C GLY A 82 2.40 8.03 -0.98
N VAL A 83 3.57 7.48 -1.28
CA VAL A 83 4.79 8.27 -1.48
C VAL A 83 4.63 9.20 -2.68
N ALA A 84 4.07 8.70 -3.79
CA ALA A 84 3.81 9.51 -4.98
C ALA A 84 2.82 10.64 -4.67
N LEU A 85 1.75 10.35 -3.94
CA LEU A 85 0.73 11.33 -3.57
C LEU A 85 1.31 12.42 -2.66
N ALA A 86 2.07 12.05 -1.65
CA ALA A 86 2.70 13.00 -0.73
C ALA A 86 3.62 13.96 -1.48
N ARG A 87 4.39 13.46 -2.44
CA ARG A 87 5.23 14.30 -3.31
C ARG A 87 4.41 15.24 -4.16
N ALA A 88 3.37 14.72 -4.81
CA ALA A 88 2.50 15.52 -5.68
C ALA A 88 1.81 16.64 -4.90
N MET A 89 1.49 16.42 -3.63
CA MET A 89 0.87 17.41 -2.76
C MET A 89 1.88 18.33 -2.04
N GLY A 90 3.17 18.08 -2.19
CA GLY A 90 4.21 18.88 -1.51
C GLY A 90 4.30 18.65 -0.01
N LEU A 91 3.88 17.48 0.49
CA LEU A 91 3.82 17.15 1.92
C LEU A 91 5.13 16.46 2.36
N GLY A 92 6.21 17.21 2.40
CA GLY A 92 7.56 16.67 2.66
C GLY A 92 7.79 16.14 4.07
N ALA A 93 6.92 16.47 5.03
CA ALA A 93 7.03 15.98 6.40
C ALA A 93 6.42 14.57 6.57
N ILE A 94 5.64 14.11 5.59
CA ILE A 94 4.95 12.82 5.64
C ILE A 94 5.83 11.76 4.99
N ALA A 95 6.03 10.65 5.71
CA ALA A 95 6.79 9.51 5.20
C ALA A 95 6.18 8.20 5.70
N PRO A 96 6.34 7.10 4.93
CA PRO A 96 5.93 5.80 5.42
C PRO A 96 6.84 5.35 6.56
N ILE A 97 6.26 4.69 7.55
CA ILE A 97 7.01 4.16 8.69
C ILE A 97 7.12 2.65 8.60
N ALA A 98 8.24 2.13 9.07
CA ALA A 98 8.51 0.70 9.11
C ALA A 98 8.07 0.07 10.44
N PRO A 99 7.83 -1.23 10.46
CA PRO A 99 7.66 -2.11 9.30
C PRO A 99 6.30 -1.94 8.62
N ALA A 100 6.15 -2.50 7.42
CA ALA A 100 4.84 -2.54 6.74
C ALA A 100 3.82 -3.30 7.60
N LEU A 101 2.57 -2.85 7.58
CA LEU A 101 1.48 -3.52 8.28
C LEU A 101 1.13 -4.86 7.63
N LYS A 102 1.17 -4.91 6.30
CA LYS A 102 0.95 -6.12 5.53
C LYS A 102 1.57 -6.00 4.14
N ASP A 103 2.16 -7.08 3.67
CA ASP A 103 2.60 -7.24 2.28
C ASP A 103 1.69 -8.24 1.59
N VAL A 104 1.25 -7.91 0.38
CA VAL A 104 0.33 -8.74 -0.40
C VAL A 104 0.89 -8.92 -1.79
N ASP A 105 0.93 -10.17 -2.25
CA ASP A 105 1.26 -10.49 -3.64
C ASP A 105 -0.01 -10.42 -4.48
N MET A 106 0.09 -9.72 -5.60
CA MET A 106 -1.01 -9.57 -6.54
C MET A 106 -0.76 -10.43 -7.78
N TYR A 107 -1.84 -11.00 -8.29
CA TYR A 107 -1.81 -11.89 -9.45
C TYR A 107 -2.77 -11.39 -10.51
N LEU A 108 -2.45 -11.69 -11.79
CA LEU A 108 -3.38 -11.43 -12.89
C LEU A 108 -4.47 -12.49 -12.88
N TYR A 109 -5.70 -12.08 -13.15
CA TYR A 109 -6.86 -12.96 -13.26
C TYR A 109 -7.49 -12.79 -14.63
N LEU A 110 -7.78 -13.91 -15.30
CA LEU A 110 -8.39 -13.93 -16.62
C LEU A 110 -9.77 -14.57 -16.57
N ASN A 111 -10.66 -14.09 -17.45
CA ASN A 111 -11.92 -14.78 -17.68
C ASN A 111 -11.62 -16.18 -18.25
N ARG A 112 -12.45 -17.15 -17.93
CA ARG A 112 -12.28 -18.56 -18.38
C ARG A 112 -12.14 -18.71 -19.90
N LYS A 113 -12.79 -17.85 -20.69
CA LYS A 113 -12.66 -17.87 -22.15
C LYS A 113 -11.22 -17.60 -22.64
N HIS A 114 -10.38 -17.04 -21.80
CA HIS A 114 -8.96 -16.76 -22.09
C HIS A 114 -8.00 -17.70 -21.36
N GLU A 115 -8.50 -18.83 -20.86
CA GLU A 115 -7.72 -19.81 -20.10
C GLU A 115 -6.42 -20.23 -20.81
N ALA A 116 -6.46 -20.38 -22.13
CA ALA A 116 -5.29 -20.77 -22.93
C ALA A 116 -4.13 -19.76 -22.84
N LEU A 117 -4.38 -18.51 -22.43
CA LEU A 117 -3.36 -17.48 -22.27
C LEU A 117 -2.62 -17.58 -20.93
N VAL A 118 -3.19 -18.30 -19.94
CA VAL A 118 -2.60 -18.36 -18.59
C VAL A 118 -1.15 -18.86 -18.59
N PRO A 119 -0.80 -19.99 -19.23
CA PRO A 119 0.60 -20.45 -19.27
C PRO A 119 1.52 -19.46 -19.97
N ARG A 120 1.04 -18.83 -21.05
CA ARG A 120 1.84 -17.87 -21.84
C ARG A 120 2.12 -16.60 -21.04
N LEU A 121 1.14 -16.09 -20.31
CA LEU A 121 1.33 -14.90 -19.45
C LEU A 121 2.24 -15.21 -18.26
N SER A 122 2.07 -16.38 -17.66
CA SER A 122 2.95 -16.83 -16.57
C SER A 122 4.40 -16.93 -17.05
N GLN A 123 4.62 -17.51 -18.23
CA GLN A 123 5.95 -17.61 -18.82
C GLN A 123 6.52 -16.22 -19.15
N ALA A 124 5.71 -15.34 -19.72
CA ALA A 124 6.14 -13.96 -20.04
C ALA A 124 6.58 -13.20 -18.78
N LEU A 125 5.85 -13.32 -17.67
CA LEU A 125 6.23 -12.70 -16.40
C LEU A 125 7.54 -13.26 -15.87
N ARG A 126 7.73 -14.58 -15.93
CA ARG A 126 9.00 -15.21 -15.52
C ARG A 126 10.18 -14.71 -16.37
N GLU A 127 10.00 -14.63 -17.68
CA GLU A 127 11.03 -14.12 -18.59
C GLU A 127 11.37 -12.66 -18.32
N MET A 128 10.36 -11.82 -18.08
CA MET A 128 10.57 -10.41 -17.71
C MET A 128 11.36 -10.28 -16.40
N LYS A 129 11.08 -11.12 -15.42
CA LYS A 129 11.83 -11.13 -14.14
C LYS A 129 13.27 -11.59 -14.34
N ALA A 130 13.47 -12.58 -15.21
CA ALA A 130 14.80 -13.13 -15.49
C ALA A 130 15.69 -12.18 -16.30
N ASP A 131 15.12 -11.45 -17.27
CA ASP A 131 15.90 -10.56 -18.15
C ASP A 131 16.06 -9.13 -17.62
N GLY A 132 15.47 -8.82 -16.47
CA GLY A 132 15.56 -7.52 -15.82
C GLY A 132 14.53 -6.49 -16.28
N SER A 133 13.71 -6.77 -17.30
CA SER A 133 12.72 -5.80 -17.79
C SER A 133 11.64 -5.52 -16.74
N TYR A 134 11.21 -6.54 -15.99
CA TYR A 134 10.26 -6.38 -14.90
C TYR A 134 10.78 -5.39 -13.85
N ASN A 135 12.02 -5.56 -13.40
CA ASN A 135 12.63 -4.67 -12.41
C ASN A 135 12.83 -3.25 -12.94
N ARG A 136 13.17 -3.09 -14.22
CA ARG A 136 13.27 -1.75 -14.84
C ARG A 136 11.93 -1.01 -14.83
N ILE A 137 10.85 -1.71 -15.16
CA ILE A 137 9.50 -1.12 -15.14
C ILE A 137 9.10 -0.72 -13.72
N LEU A 138 9.31 -1.60 -12.73
CA LEU A 138 9.01 -1.29 -11.34
C LEU A 138 9.83 -0.09 -10.82
N ALA A 139 11.11 -0.02 -11.16
CA ALA A 139 11.96 1.08 -10.75
C ALA A 139 11.49 2.42 -11.31
N ALA A 140 10.95 2.43 -12.54
CA ALA A 140 10.37 3.64 -13.14
C ALA A 140 9.07 4.08 -12.45
N LEU A 141 8.34 3.15 -11.80
CA LEU A 141 7.10 3.43 -11.09
C LEU A 141 7.31 3.80 -9.63
N LYS A 142 8.43 3.38 -9.03
CA LYS A 142 8.73 3.67 -7.63
C LYS A 142 9.14 5.12 -7.48
N VAL A 143 8.49 5.78 -6.54
CA VAL A 143 8.78 7.15 -6.14
C VAL A 143 9.26 7.11 -4.70
N GLU A 144 10.57 7.15 -4.51
CA GLU A 144 11.21 7.15 -3.18
C GLU A 144 11.75 8.52 -2.82
#